data_2e24daafe33aeaa6ae9b1d816ab24b76
#
_entry.id   2e24daafe33aeaa6ae9b1d816ab24b76
#
_cell.length_a   1.000
_cell.length_b   1.000
_cell.length_c   1.000
_cell.angle_alpha   90.00
_cell.angle_beta   90.00
_cell.angle_gamma   90.00
#
_symmetry.space_group_name_H-M   'P 1'
#
loop_
_entity.id
_entity.type
_entity.pdbx_description
1 polymer ?
#
loop_
_entity_poly.entity_id
_entity_poly.type
_entity_poly.pdbx_seq_one_letter_code
_entity_poly.pdbx_strand_id
1 'polypeptide(L)'
;MNRSRPACAPSAAARRGQQGFGVIAALVVLVLLAGLAAAVVRIGSGQQMAASQGLDASRATWAAASGIEWAAYQALKGSWITCSGQSQTLDLSADLGMRVTVSCNSRSYNEGETDPGTPKAVRTYTLTATACNASATCPDNTRAVLPGYVERVRQATLVN
;
A
#
# COMPACT_ATOMS: atom_id res chain seq x y z
N MET A 1 92.76 40.48 -4.17
CA MET A 1 91.72 41.28 -3.55
C MET A 1 90.37 40.60 -3.91
N ASN A 2 89.87 39.81 -3.03
CA ASN A 2 88.60 39.05 -3.28
C ASN A 2 87.59 39.48 -2.21
N ARG A 3 86.56 40.22 -2.55
CA ARG A 3 85.53 40.69 -1.66
C ARG A 3 84.33 39.72 -1.71
N SER A 4 84.24 38.92 -0.72
CA SER A 4 83.04 38.08 -0.46
C SER A 4 81.83 38.95 -0.07
N ARG A 5 80.72 38.84 -0.86
CA ARG A 5 79.47 39.49 -0.56
C ARG A 5 78.67 38.52 0.40
N PRO A 6 78.09 39.03 1.45
CA PRO A 6 77.15 38.20 2.28
C PRO A 6 75.84 38.01 1.54
N ALA A 7 75.37 36.76 1.48
CA ALA A 7 74.10 36.41 0.95
C ALA A 7 72.99 36.80 1.98
N CYS A 8 72.03 37.59 1.55
CA CYS A 8 70.84 37.91 2.30
C CYS A 8 69.90 36.66 2.34
N ALA A 9 69.70 36.06 3.49
CA ALA A 9 68.73 34.99 3.68
C ALA A 9 67.31 35.61 3.68
N PRO A 10 66.33 35.03 2.94
CA PRO A 10 64.96 35.49 3.01
C PRO A 10 64.35 35.09 4.38
N SER A 11 63.90 36.09 5.14
CA SER A 11 63.17 35.89 6.37
C SER A 11 61.84 35.18 6.05
N ALA A 12 61.69 33.96 6.55
CA ALA A 12 60.42 33.26 6.54
C ALA A 12 59.41 34.04 7.42
N ALA A 13 58.58 34.84 6.78
CA ALA A 13 57.46 35.49 7.40
C ALA A 13 56.52 34.39 7.97
N ALA A 14 56.55 34.18 9.26
CA ALA A 14 55.60 33.31 9.95
C ALA A 14 54.18 33.85 9.73
N ARG A 15 53.39 33.17 8.90
CA ARG A 15 51.94 33.39 8.80
C ARG A 15 51.28 32.95 10.12
N ARG A 16 51.38 33.80 11.16
CA ARG A 16 50.52 33.75 12.33
C ARG A 16 49.23 34.48 11.99
N GLY A 17 48.14 33.80 12.03
CA GLY A 17 46.86 34.48 12.06
C GLY A 17 45.88 33.95 11.06
N GLN A 18 45.08 32.97 11.51
CA GLN A 18 43.67 32.76 11.11
C GLN A 18 43.20 31.35 11.53
N GLN A 19 43.74 30.77 12.62
CA GLN A 19 43.31 29.47 13.08
C GLN A 19 41.94 29.48 13.80
N GLY A 20 41.46 30.63 14.29
CA GLY A 20 40.17 30.73 14.98
C GLY A 20 38.95 30.74 14.06
N PHE A 21 39.06 31.37 12.89
CA PHE A 21 37.91 31.49 11.96
C PHE A 21 37.60 30.16 11.23
N GLY A 22 38.61 29.34 10.97
CA GLY A 22 38.43 28.05 10.32
C GLY A 22 37.63 27.05 11.15
N VAL A 23 37.80 27.04 12.45
CA VAL A 23 37.05 26.16 13.37
C VAL A 23 35.56 26.55 13.42
N ILE A 24 35.27 27.84 13.49
CA ILE A 24 33.88 28.32 13.49
C ILE A 24 33.19 27.98 12.16
N ALA A 25 33.89 28.22 11.05
CA ALA A 25 33.37 27.87 9.72
C ALA A 25 33.12 26.36 9.57
N ALA A 26 34.03 25.52 10.08
CA ALA A 26 33.85 24.07 10.08
C ALA A 26 32.65 23.61 10.91
N LEU A 27 32.45 24.19 12.08
CA LEU A 27 31.29 23.89 12.94
C LEU A 27 29.96 24.29 12.28
N VAL A 28 29.91 25.46 11.64
CA VAL A 28 28.71 25.91 10.90
C VAL A 28 28.38 24.95 9.75
N VAL A 29 29.38 24.54 8.98
CA VAL A 29 29.19 23.58 7.89
C VAL A 29 28.71 22.24 8.41
N LEU A 30 29.27 21.74 9.51
CA LEU A 30 28.84 20.47 10.13
C LEU A 30 27.38 20.54 10.59
N VAL A 31 26.96 21.65 11.23
CA VAL A 31 25.57 21.82 11.67
C VAL A 31 24.61 21.86 10.47
N LEU A 32 24.99 22.56 9.40
CA LEU A 32 24.17 22.63 8.18
C LEU A 32 24.06 21.24 7.52
N LEU A 33 25.18 20.51 7.41
CA LEU A 33 25.17 19.16 6.85
C LEU A 33 24.37 18.17 7.70
N ALA A 34 24.46 18.27 9.04
CA ALA A 34 23.65 17.47 9.94
C ALA A 34 22.16 17.76 9.81
N GLY A 35 21.78 19.04 9.65
CA GLY A 35 20.41 19.46 9.40
C GLY A 35 19.85 18.93 8.06
N LEU A 36 20.65 19.00 7.01
CA LEU A 36 20.28 18.43 5.70
C LEU A 36 20.11 16.91 5.75
N ALA A 37 21.04 16.21 6.41
CA ALA A 37 20.96 14.78 6.56
C ALA A 37 19.69 14.36 7.35
N ALA A 38 19.36 15.05 8.42
CA ALA A 38 18.14 14.79 9.19
C ALA A 38 16.87 15.04 8.34
N ALA A 39 16.85 16.06 7.49
CA ALA A 39 15.74 16.35 6.59
C ALA A 39 15.55 15.23 5.54
N VAL A 40 16.63 14.73 4.94
CA VAL A 40 16.59 13.64 3.95
C VAL A 40 16.07 12.35 4.58
N VAL A 41 16.52 12.00 5.81
CA VAL A 41 16.04 10.80 6.52
C VAL A 41 14.54 10.90 6.81
N ARG A 42 14.02 12.06 7.21
CA ARG A 42 12.58 12.25 7.45
C ARG A 42 11.73 12.06 6.20
N ILE A 43 12.19 12.58 5.07
CA ILE A 43 11.49 12.41 3.78
C ILE A 43 11.52 10.94 3.35
N GLY A 44 12.66 10.27 3.47
CA GLY A 44 12.82 8.86 3.09
C GLY A 44 11.94 7.91 3.89
N SER A 45 11.77 8.12 5.18
CA SER A 45 10.92 7.27 6.03
C SER A 45 9.43 7.38 5.66
N GLY A 46 8.96 8.57 5.30
CA GLY A 46 7.58 8.76 4.81
C GLY A 46 7.30 8.05 3.49
N GLN A 47 8.26 8.06 2.56
CA GLN A 47 8.13 7.37 1.28
C GLN A 47 8.09 5.84 1.42
N GLN A 48 8.89 5.26 2.33
CA GLN A 48 8.86 3.83 2.59
C GLN A 48 7.52 3.36 3.15
N MET A 49 6.93 4.14 4.07
CA MET A 49 5.61 3.82 4.62
C MET A 49 4.51 3.90 3.54
N ALA A 50 4.54 4.91 2.69
CA ALA A 50 3.60 5.03 1.57
C ALA A 50 3.74 3.89 0.56
N ALA A 51 4.97 3.46 0.27
CA ALA A 51 5.23 2.34 -0.64
C ALA A 51 4.70 1.01 -0.08
N SER A 52 4.92 0.72 1.22
CA SER A 52 4.40 -0.50 1.86
C SER A 52 2.87 -0.53 1.86
N GLN A 53 2.22 0.57 2.19
CA GLN A 53 0.76 0.68 2.12
C GLN A 53 0.22 0.51 0.69
N GLY A 54 0.95 1.00 -0.32
CA GLY A 54 0.61 0.79 -1.73
C GLY A 54 0.65 -0.68 -2.15
N LEU A 55 1.65 -1.42 -1.68
CA LEU A 55 1.76 -2.87 -1.93
C LEU A 55 0.61 -3.64 -1.27
N ASP A 56 0.30 -3.34 0.00
CA ASP A 56 -0.78 -4.01 0.70
C ASP A 56 -2.15 -3.67 0.10
N ALA A 57 -2.35 -2.43 -0.35
CA ALA A 57 -3.55 -2.03 -1.09
C ALA A 57 -3.70 -2.79 -2.42
N SER A 58 -2.60 -3.02 -3.12
CA SER A 58 -2.57 -3.83 -4.34
C SER A 58 -2.93 -5.29 -4.04
N ARG A 59 -2.32 -5.91 -3.02
CA ARG A 59 -2.63 -7.27 -2.57
C ARG A 59 -4.11 -7.43 -2.19
N ALA A 60 -4.66 -6.48 -1.43
CA ALA A 60 -6.07 -6.47 -1.07
C ALA A 60 -6.99 -6.37 -2.30
N THR A 61 -6.58 -5.60 -3.31
CA THR A 61 -7.33 -5.48 -4.58
C THR A 61 -7.37 -6.80 -5.35
N TRP A 62 -6.23 -7.51 -5.43
CA TRP A 62 -6.16 -8.83 -6.05
C TRP A 62 -6.94 -9.88 -5.27
N ALA A 63 -6.82 -9.86 -3.94
CA ALA A 63 -7.58 -10.75 -3.06
C ALA A 63 -9.10 -10.56 -3.22
N ALA A 64 -9.58 -9.30 -3.26
CA ALA A 64 -10.99 -9.02 -3.51
C ALA A 64 -11.44 -9.50 -4.90
N ALA A 65 -10.60 -9.36 -5.94
CA ALA A 65 -10.90 -9.86 -7.27
C ALA A 65 -11.05 -11.39 -7.28
N SER A 66 -10.10 -12.12 -6.67
CA SER A 66 -10.17 -13.58 -6.52
C SER A 66 -11.43 -14.01 -5.75
N GLY A 67 -11.82 -13.25 -4.72
CA GLY A 67 -13.07 -13.48 -4.00
C GLY A 67 -14.31 -13.37 -4.89
N ILE A 68 -14.36 -12.37 -5.77
CA ILE A 68 -15.46 -12.22 -6.75
C ILE A 68 -15.50 -13.39 -7.73
N GLU A 69 -14.36 -13.83 -8.25
CA GLU A 69 -14.29 -14.98 -9.17
C GLU A 69 -14.77 -16.27 -8.51
N TRP A 70 -14.32 -16.51 -7.28
CA TRP A 70 -14.80 -17.64 -6.48
C TRP A 70 -16.31 -17.58 -6.26
N ALA A 71 -16.85 -16.40 -5.87
CA ALA A 71 -18.28 -16.22 -5.65
C ALA A 71 -19.10 -16.40 -6.93
N ALA A 72 -18.59 -15.93 -8.06
CA ALA A 72 -19.22 -16.11 -9.38
C ALA A 72 -19.32 -17.60 -9.71
N TYR A 73 -18.27 -18.37 -9.47
CA TYR A 73 -18.33 -19.82 -9.64
C TYR A 73 -19.39 -20.46 -8.72
N GLN A 74 -19.44 -20.07 -7.44
CA GLN A 74 -20.42 -20.59 -6.49
C GLN A 74 -21.86 -20.23 -6.87
N ALA A 75 -22.10 -19.02 -7.37
CA ALA A 75 -23.39 -18.55 -7.81
C ALA A 75 -23.88 -19.24 -9.09
N LEU A 76 -22.99 -19.52 -10.05
CA LEU A 76 -23.37 -20.05 -11.35
C LEU A 76 -23.30 -21.59 -11.44
N LYS A 77 -22.39 -22.23 -10.68
CA LYS A 77 -22.09 -23.65 -10.79
C LYS A 77 -22.01 -24.37 -9.44
N GLY A 78 -21.87 -23.62 -8.34
CA GLY A 78 -21.67 -24.18 -7.00
C GLY A 78 -22.93 -24.19 -6.15
N SER A 79 -22.76 -24.03 -4.86
CA SER A 79 -23.82 -24.15 -3.84
C SER A 79 -24.64 -22.87 -3.65
N TRP A 80 -24.32 -21.77 -4.30
CA TRP A 80 -24.94 -20.45 -4.13
C TRP A 80 -25.96 -20.07 -5.21
N ILE A 81 -26.48 -21.06 -5.94
CA ILE A 81 -27.43 -20.84 -7.06
C ILE A 81 -28.66 -20.02 -6.64
N THR A 82 -29.07 -20.11 -5.36
CA THR A 82 -30.21 -19.36 -4.83
C THR A 82 -29.77 -18.58 -3.57
N CYS A 83 -28.63 -17.90 -3.65
CA CYS A 83 -28.09 -17.20 -2.51
C CYS A 83 -29.01 -16.08 -1.99
N SER A 84 -29.13 -15.99 -0.67
CA SER A 84 -29.87 -14.94 0.03
C SER A 84 -29.10 -14.62 1.31
N GLY A 85 -28.20 -13.63 1.24
CA GLY A 85 -27.34 -13.26 2.36
C GLY A 85 -26.26 -14.29 2.72
N GLN A 86 -25.97 -15.26 1.82
CA GLN A 86 -24.84 -16.17 2.02
C GLN A 86 -23.53 -15.39 2.12
N SER A 87 -22.70 -15.81 3.08
CA SER A 87 -21.38 -15.22 3.27
C SER A 87 -20.35 -16.28 3.62
N GLN A 88 -19.13 -16.12 3.11
CA GLN A 88 -18.00 -17.00 3.44
C GLN A 88 -16.71 -16.20 3.46
N THR A 89 -15.83 -16.52 4.41
CA THR A 89 -14.49 -15.94 4.47
C THR A 89 -13.48 -16.93 3.88
N LEU A 90 -12.72 -16.46 2.89
CA LEU A 90 -11.61 -17.16 2.29
C LEU A 90 -10.31 -16.70 2.96
N ASP A 91 -9.46 -17.66 3.30
CA ASP A 91 -8.14 -17.39 3.88
C ASP A 91 -7.08 -17.39 2.78
N LEU A 92 -6.63 -16.20 2.39
CA LEU A 92 -5.52 -15.97 1.45
C LEU A 92 -4.29 -15.41 2.19
N SER A 93 -4.19 -15.67 3.50
CA SER A 93 -3.11 -15.12 4.32
C SER A 93 -1.74 -15.70 3.95
N ALA A 94 -1.67 -16.95 3.51
CA ALA A 94 -0.43 -17.59 3.10
C ALA A 94 0.17 -16.97 1.82
N ASP A 95 -0.67 -16.60 0.86
CA ASP A 95 -0.22 -16.12 -0.46
C ASP A 95 -0.16 -14.58 -0.54
N LEU A 96 -1.20 -13.91 -0.05
CA LEU A 96 -1.37 -12.47 -0.19
C LEU A 96 -1.31 -11.70 1.14
N GLY A 97 -1.28 -12.40 2.28
CA GLY A 97 -1.39 -11.79 3.61
C GLY A 97 -2.77 -11.20 3.88
N MET A 98 -3.82 -11.66 3.17
CA MET A 98 -5.16 -11.09 3.20
C MET A 98 -6.21 -12.15 3.51
N ARG A 99 -7.33 -11.71 4.09
CA ARG A 99 -8.58 -12.48 4.16
C ARG A 99 -9.64 -11.80 3.30
N VAL A 100 -10.56 -12.59 2.79
CA VAL A 100 -11.63 -12.08 1.92
C VAL A 100 -12.96 -12.62 2.41
N THR A 101 -13.83 -11.75 2.88
CA THR A 101 -15.22 -12.11 3.15
C THR A 101 -16.06 -11.80 1.92
N VAL A 102 -16.67 -12.84 1.39
CA VAL A 102 -17.52 -12.75 0.21
C VAL A 102 -18.97 -12.93 0.63
N SER A 103 -19.85 -12.10 0.08
CA SER A 103 -21.31 -12.22 0.29
C SER A 103 -22.04 -12.24 -1.05
N CYS A 104 -23.19 -12.93 -1.04
CA CYS A 104 -24.03 -13.10 -2.23
C CYS A 104 -25.50 -12.86 -1.88
N ASN A 105 -26.16 -12.07 -2.74
CA ASN A 105 -27.61 -11.94 -2.76
C ASN A 105 -28.12 -12.17 -4.19
N SER A 106 -29.24 -12.87 -4.33
CA SER A 106 -29.87 -13.09 -5.63
C SER A 106 -31.34 -12.68 -5.64
N ARG A 107 -31.79 -12.25 -6.80
CA ARG A 107 -33.21 -11.95 -7.09
C ARG A 107 -33.59 -12.59 -8.41
N SER A 108 -34.81 -13.16 -8.46
CA SER A 108 -35.38 -13.69 -9.69
C SER A 108 -36.35 -12.68 -10.28
N TYR A 109 -36.27 -12.51 -11.59
CA TYR A 109 -37.14 -11.65 -12.37
C TYR A 109 -37.78 -12.48 -13.50
N ASN A 110 -38.96 -12.05 -13.96
CA ASN A 110 -39.56 -12.59 -15.17
C ASN A 110 -39.26 -11.62 -16.33
N GLU A 111 -38.57 -12.09 -17.36
CA GLU A 111 -38.22 -11.32 -18.57
C GLU A 111 -39.27 -11.46 -19.71
N GLY A 112 -40.38 -12.07 -19.43
CA GLY A 112 -41.43 -12.36 -20.43
C GLY A 112 -41.72 -13.84 -20.51
N GLU A 113 -42.14 -14.31 -21.67
CA GLU A 113 -42.51 -15.71 -21.94
C GLU A 113 -41.65 -16.27 -23.08
N THR A 114 -41.19 -17.52 -22.94
CA THR A 114 -40.57 -18.27 -24.04
C THR A 114 -41.58 -18.80 -24.99
N ASP A 115 -42.71 -19.28 -24.45
CA ASP A 115 -43.92 -19.73 -25.17
C ASP A 115 -45.13 -19.18 -24.42
N PRO A 116 -46.32 -19.07 -25.06
CA PRO A 116 -47.54 -18.60 -24.37
C PRO A 116 -47.79 -19.37 -23.07
N GLY A 117 -47.77 -18.66 -21.94
CA GLY A 117 -47.95 -19.24 -20.60
C GLY A 117 -46.72 -19.81 -19.94
N THR A 118 -45.52 -19.75 -20.56
CA THR A 118 -44.26 -20.23 -19.95
C THR A 118 -43.34 -19.05 -19.58
N PRO A 119 -43.30 -18.62 -18.30
CA PRO A 119 -42.47 -17.50 -17.90
C PRO A 119 -40.98 -17.79 -18.07
N LYS A 120 -40.23 -16.84 -18.66
CA LYS A 120 -38.80 -16.84 -18.73
C LYS A 120 -38.22 -16.15 -17.48
N ALA A 121 -37.84 -16.97 -16.48
CA ALA A 121 -37.23 -16.46 -15.27
C ALA A 121 -35.73 -16.24 -15.46
N VAL A 122 -35.24 -15.08 -15.06
CA VAL A 122 -33.82 -14.70 -15.03
C VAL A 122 -33.44 -14.34 -13.62
N ARG A 123 -32.27 -14.80 -13.20
CA ARG A 123 -31.74 -14.53 -11.86
C ARG A 123 -30.56 -13.60 -11.91
N THR A 124 -30.66 -12.52 -11.14
CA THR A 124 -29.58 -11.56 -10.95
C THR A 124 -28.90 -11.82 -9.61
N TYR A 125 -27.59 -11.87 -9.61
CA TYR A 125 -26.75 -12.03 -8.43
C TYR A 125 -25.97 -10.75 -8.16
N THR A 126 -25.96 -10.31 -6.91
CA THR A 126 -25.09 -9.25 -6.42
C THR A 126 -24.06 -9.88 -5.51
N LEU A 127 -22.81 -9.83 -5.94
CA LEU A 127 -21.65 -10.36 -5.24
C LEU A 127 -20.85 -9.21 -4.65
N THR A 128 -20.45 -9.32 -3.39
CA THR A 128 -19.56 -8.35 -2.75
C THR A 128 -18.42 -9.11 -2.09
N ALA A 129 -17.19 -8.71 -2.38
CA ALA A 129 -15.98 -9.25 -1.76
C ALA A 129 -15.23 -8.13 -1.05
N THR A 130 -15.06 -8.30 0.26
CA THR A 130 -14.29 -7.38 1.11
C THR A 130 -13.00 -8.08 1.52
N ALA A 131 -11.87 -7.57 1.05
CA ALA A 131 -10.53 -8.07 1.39
C ALA A 131 -9.86 -7.13 2.39
N CYS A 132 -9.24 -7.69 3.42
CA CYS A 132 -8.50 -6.93 4.41
C CYS A 132 -7.36 -7.74 5.03
N ASN A 133 -6.42 -7.07 5.69
CA ASN A 133 -5.31 -7.69 6.42
C ASN A 133 -5.66 -8.04 7.87
N ALA A 134 -6.91 -8.41 8.13
CA ALA A 134 -7.38 -8.86 9.45
C ALA A 134 -7.02 -10.32 9.73
N SER A 135 -7.13 -10.73 10.99
CA SER A 135 -6.82 -12.10 11.42
C SER A 135 -8.00 -13.08 11.30
N ALA A 136 -9.24 -12.60 11.22
CA ALA A 136 -10.44 -13.44 11.20
C ALA A 136 -11.33 -13.17 9.98
N THR A 137 -12.09 -12.10 9.98
CA THR A 137 -13.07 -11.78 8.92
C THR A 137 -12.87 -10.34 8.44
N CYS A 138 -13.35 -10.01 7.25
CA CYS A 138 -13.40 -8.67 6.69
C CYS A 138 -14.86 -8.22 6.50
N PRO A 139 -15.19 -6.97 6.82
CA PRO A 139 -14.35 -5.93 7.43
C PRO A 139 -14.03 -6.20 8.91
N ASP A 140 -12.94 -5.63 9.41
CA ASP A 140 -12.60 -5.64 10.83
C ASP A 140 -12.63 -4.20 11.37
N ASN A 141 -13.76 -3.83 11.94
CA ASN A 141 -13.99 -2.47 12.44
C ASN A 141 -13.08 -2.10 13.63
N THR A 142 -12.56 -3.09 14.36
CA THR A 142 -11.66 -2.84 15.49
C THR A 142 -10.26 -2.50 15.01
N ARG A 143 -9.82 -3.08 13.90
CA ARG A 143 -8.54 -2.80 13.27
C ARG A 143 -8.58 -1.62 12.32
N ALA A 144 -9.74 -1.23 11.82
CA ALA A 144 -9.91 -0.14 10.87
C ALA A 144 -9.36 1.22 11.38
N VAL A 145 -9.31 1.41 12.69
CA VAL A 145 -8.76 2.62 13.34
C VAL A 145 -7.26 2.53 13.60
N LEU A 146 -6.62 1.40 13.34
CA LEU A 146 -5.19 1.19 13.60
C LEU A 146 -4.33 1.50 12.36
N PRO A 147 -3.11 2.02 12.56
CA PRO A 147 -2.16 2.20 11.46
C PRO A 147 -1.86 0.87 10.76
N GLY A 148 -1.74 0.90 9.44
CA GLY A 148 -1.42 -0.27 8.63
C GLY A 148 -2.62 -1.17 8.30
N TYR A 149 -3.83 -0.86 8.73
CA TYR A 149 -5.02 -1.55 8.23
C TYR A 149 -5.28 -1.18 6.77
N VAL A 150 -5.52 -2.19 5.98
CA VAL A 150 -5.86 -2.06 4.56
C VAL A 150 -7.10 -2.86 4.26
N GLU A 151 -8.05 -2.23 3.58
CA GLU A 151 -9.29 -2.86 3.14
C GLU A 151 -9.61 -2.45 1.71
N ARG A 152 -10.12 -3.40 0.91
CA ARG A 152 -10.66 -3.15 -0.43
C ARG A 152 -11.95 -3.93 -0.62
N VAL A 153 -12.91 -3.27 -1.20
CA VAL A 153 -14.21 -3.86 -1.54
C VAL A 153 -14.35 -3.91 -3.05
N ARG A 154 -14.80 -5.05 -3.55
CA ARG A 154 -15.24 -5.21 -4.93
C ARG A 154 -16.66 -5.73 -4.97
N GLN A 155 -17.41 -5.27 -5.95
CA GLN A 155 -18.77 -5.71 -6.20
C GLN A 155 -18.91 -6.10 -7.67
N ALA A 156 -19.68 -7.16 -7.93
CA ALA A 156 -20.03 -7.58 -9.25
C ALA A 156 -21.51 -7.98 -9.30
N THR A 157 -22.13 -7.77 -10.44
CA THR A 157 -23.49 -8.23 -10.72
C THR A 157 -23.42 -9.20 -11.89
N LEU A 158 -24.04 -10.36 -11.71
CA LEU A 158 -24.14 -11.43 -12.72
C LEU A 158 -25.61 -11.70 -13.01
N VAL A 159 -25.85 -12.21 -14.21
CA VAL A 159 -27.17 -12.65 -14.66
C VAL A 159 -27.05 -14.06 -15.22
N ASN A 160 -28.03 -14.90 -14.88
CA ASN A 160 -28.10 -16.29 -15.36
C ASN A 160 -29.53 -16.63 -15.77
#